data_afe663564630193e9ee63700892b5c80
#
_entry.id   afe663564630193e9ee63700892b5c80
#
_cell.length_a   1.000
_cell.length_b   1.000
_cell.length_c   1.000
_cell.angle_alpha   90.00
_cell.angle_beta   90.00
_cell.angle_gamma   90.00
#
_symmetry.space_group_name_H-M   'P 1'
#
loop_
_entity.id
_entity.type
_entity.pdbx_description
1 polymer ?
#
loop_
_entity_poly.entity_id
_entity_poly.type
_entity_poly.pdbx_seq_one_letter_code
_entity_poly.pdbx_strand_id
1 'polypeptide(L)'
;MGKGYYWIEPVDQTLNDFQFYKARIVGDPEYDERHHRVILRIDKYFPVGSIFHVLNDPEMFVIERKFKTWGNKYVIKPYEGEWEWESVQKLKDKAIIFRSGFLHGDGSF
;
A
#
# COMPACT_ATOMS: atom_id res chain seq x y z
N MET A 1 -1.00 21.78 4.64
CA MET A 1 -1.52 21.11 4.46
C MET A 1 -1.28 20.27 3.51
N GLY A 2 -1.19 19.32 3.61
CA GLY A 2 -0.70 18.39 2.87
C GLY A 2 -1.11 18.41 1.57
N LYS A 3 -0.85 19.04 0.83
CA LYS A 3 -1.16 19.12 -0.34
C LYS A 3 -1.42 17.94 -1.04
N GLY A 4 -0.72 17.00 -1.18
CA GLY A 4 -0.95 15.86 -2.04
C GLY A 4 -1.86 14.83 -1.47
N TYR A 5 -2.29 15.01 -0.25
CA TYR A 5 -3.06 13.97 0.39
C TYR A 5 -4.45 14.33 0.79
N TYR A 6 -4.92 15.46 0.40
CA TYR A 6 -6.19 15.85 0.86
C TYR A 6 -7.29 14.95 0.53
N TRP A 7 -7.27 14.30 -0.61
CA TRP A 7 -8.38 13.49 -1.03
C TRP A 7 -8.38 12.12 -0.40
N ILE A 8 -7.40 11.81 0.43
CA ILE A 8 -7.37 10.54 1.13
C ILE A 8 -7.94 10.77 2.50
N GLU A 9 -9.07 10.19 2.77
CA GLU A 9 -9.75 10.42 4.04
C GLU A 9 -9.44 9.34 5.04
N PRO A 10 -9.21 9.69 6.28
CA PRO A 10 -8.93 8.69 7.31
C PRO A 10 -10.13 7.79 7.52
N VAL A 11 -9.87 6.52 7.72
CA VAL A 11 -10.90 5.57 8.02
C VAL A 11 -11.24 5.63 9.50
N ASP A 12 -10.24 5.79 10.33
CA ASP A 12 -10.43 5.86 11.78
C ASP A 12 -9.39 6.81 12.34
N GLN A 13 -9.87 7.89 12.95
CA GLN A 13 -8.96 8.89 13.46
C GLN A 13 -8.78 8.81 14.96
N THR A 14 -9.37 7.85 15.59
CA THR A 14 -9.34 7.80 17.04
C THR A 14 -8.29 6.86 17.61
N LEU A 15 -7.63 6.08 16.76
CA LEU A 15 -6.69 5.12 17.24
C LEU A 15 -5.34 5.71 17.46
N ASN A 16 -4.98 5.85 18.70
CA ASN A 16 -3.64 6.35 19.06
C ASN A 16 -3.31 7.59 18.27
N ASP A 17 -2.14 7.65 17.78
CA ASP A 17 -1.70 8.76 17.01
C ASP A 17 -1.67 8.41 15.54
N PHE A 18 -2.28 7.32 15.16
CA PHE A 18 -2.28 6.88 13.78
C PHE A 18 -3.61 7.20 13.13
N GLN A 19 -3.55 7.43 11.87
CA GLN A 19 -4.74 7.53 11.05
C GLN A 19 -4.64 6.44 10.01
N PHE A 20 -5.79 5.96 9.57
CA PHE A 20 -5.84 4.90 8.59
C PHE A 20 -6.54 5.41 7.35
N TYR A 21 -5.96 5.15 6.21
CA TYR A 21 -6.49 5.59 4.93
C TYR A 21 -6.84 4.39 4.08
N LYS A 22 -7.99 4.46 3.45
CA LYS A 22 -8.49 3.34 2.69
C LYS A 22 -8.23 3.53 1.21
N ALA A 23 -7.86 2.47 0.53
CA ALA A 23 -7.68 2.47 -0.91
C ALA A 23 -8.07 1.09 -1.42
N ARG A 24 -7.91 0.87 -2.71
CA ARG A 24 -8.28 -0.40 -3.28
C ARG A 24 -7.26 -0.81 -4.32
N ILE A 25 -6.90 -2.07 -4.31
CA ILE A 25 -6.10 -2.65 -5.37
C ILE A 25 -7.03 -2.90 -6.54
N VAL A 26 -6.65 -2.45 -7.72
CA VAL A 26 -7.46 -2.57 -8.90
C VAL A 26 -6.96 -3.74 -9.72
N GLY A 27 -7.80 -4.76 -9.85
CA GLY A 27 -7.46 -5.91 -10.67
C GLY A 27 -6.54 -6.89 -9.98
N ASP A 28 -5.81 -7.61 -10.78
CA ASP A 28 -4.95 -8.69 -10.31
C ASP A 28 -3.55 -8.21 -10.02
N PRO A 29 -2.92 -8.76 -8.99
CA PRO A 29 -1.50 -8.51 -8.79
C PRO A 29 -0.71 -9.17 -9.94
N GLU A 30 0.36 -8.52 -10.32
CA GLU A 30 1.19 -9.02 -11.38
C GLU A 30 2.49 -9.51 -10.76
N TYR A 31 2.73 -10.81 -10.79
CA TYR A 31 3.96 -11.35 -10.22
C TYR A 31 5.04 -11.41 -11.31
N ASP A 32 6.13 -10.70 -11.05
CA ASP A 32 7.25 -10.67 -11.96
C ASP A 32 8.27 -11.67 -11.45
N GLU A 33 8.23 -12.88 -11.99
CA GLU A 33 9.08 -13.96 -11.52
C GLU A 33 10.54 -13.65 -11.73
N ARG A 34 10.87 -12.96 -12.81
CA ARG A 34 12.25 -12.67 -13.12
C ARG A 34 12.91 -11.80 -12.06
N HIS A 35 12.17 -10.86 -11.49
CA HIS A 35 12.71 -9.96 -10.51
C HIS A 35 12.17 -10.24 -9.11
N HIS A 36 11.43 -11.33 -8.95
CA HIS A 36 10.87 -11.71 -7.66
C HIS A 36 10.12 -10.56 -7.00
N ARG A 37 9.23 -9.95 -7.74
CA ARG A 37 8.50 -8.80 -7.22
C ARG A 37 7.05 -8.87 -7.63
N VAL A 38 6.21 -8.15 -6.90
CA VAL A 38 4.79 -8.07 -7.19
C VAL A 38 4.46 -6.64 -7.54
N ILE A 39 3.68 -6.46 -8.58
CA ILE A 39 3.28 -5.15 -9.04
C ILE A 39 1.78 -5.01 -8.87
N LEU A 40 1.36 -3.92 -8.26
CA LEU A 40 -0.05 -3.66 -8.02
C LEU A 40 -0.46 -2.32 -8.60
N ARG A 41 -1.72 -2.23 -8.98
CA ARG A 41 -2.33 -0.97 -9.34
C ARG A 41 -3.24 -0.59 -8.19
N ILE A 42 -3.10 0.61 -7.66
CA ILE A 42 -3.89 1.08 -6.52
C ILE A 42 -4.64 2.33 -6.96
N ASP A 43 -5.85 2.49 -6.47
CA ASP A 43 -6.73 3.56 -6.95
C ASP A 43 -6.40 4.93 -6.38
N LYS A 44 -5.41 5.04 -5.52
CA LYS A 44 -4.99 6.31 -4.96
C LYS A 44 -3.49 6.36 -4.90
N TYR A 45 -2.95 7.56 -4.76
CA TYR A 45 -1.50 7.73 -4.66
C TYR A 45 -1.02 7.60 -3.22
N PHE A 46 0.01 6.82 -3.03
CA PHE A 46 0.70 6.75 -1.74
C PHE A 46 2.20 6.78 -2.01
N PRO A 47 2.96 7.44 -1.15
CA PRO A 47 4.40 7.53 -1.39
C PRO A 47 5.13 6.23 -1.11
N VAL A 48 6.31 6.13 -1.68
CA VAL A 48 7.19 5.01 -1.44
C VAL A 48 7.47 4.93 0.06
N GLY A 49 7.48 3.73 0.58
CA GLY A 49 7.66 3.52 2.01
C GLY A 49 6.36 3.36 2.77
N SER A 50 5.23 3.62 2.13
CA SER A 50 3.94 3.45 2.79
C SER A 50 3.71 1.98 3.11
N ILE A 51 3.12 1.72 4.27
CA ILE A 51 2.81 0.37 4.70
C ILE A 51 1.30 0.17 4.68
N PHE A 52 0.87 -0.95 4.16
CA PHE A 52 -0.56 -1.25 4.11
C PHE A 52 -0.82 -2.72 4.40
N HIS A 53 -2.07 -3.03 4.66
CA HIS A 53 -2.53 -4.41 4.78
C HIS A 53 -3.89 -4.51 4.13
N VAL A 54 -4.27 -5.72 3.75
CA VAL A 54 -5.60 -5.96 3.23
C VAL A 54 -6.58 -5.83 4.39
N LEU A 55 -7.74 -5.30 4.10
CA LEU A 55 -8.75 -5.12 5.13
C LEU A 55 -9.03 -6.44 5.83
N ASN A 56 -8.97 -6.43 7.14
CA ASN A 56 -9.21 -7.60 7.99
C ASN A 56 -8.13 -8.68 7.85
N ASP A 57 -6.96 -8.33 7.39
CA ASP A 57 -5.88 -9.27 7.28
C ASP A 57 -4.64 -8.63 7.91
N PRO A 58 -3.96 -9.31 8.81
CA PRO A 58 -2.84 -8.69 9.53
C PRO A 58 -1.54 -8.61 8.76
N GLU A 59 -1.41 -9.32 7.67
CA GLU A 59 -0.15 -9.31 6.94
C GLU A 59 0.10 -7.94 6.32
N MET A 60 1.30 -7.40 6.51
CA MET A 60 1.62 -6.07 6.05
C MET A 60 2.54 -6.09 4.86
N PHE A 61 2.38 -5.07 4.02
CA PHE A 61 3.18 -4.90 2.81
C PHE A 61 3.66 -3.47 2.73
N VAL A 62 4.72 -3.25 1.97
CA VAL A 62 5.27 -1.91 1.84
C VAL A 62 5.43 -1.58 0.35
N ILE A 63 5.19 -0.32 0.03
CA ILE A 63 5.42 0.17 -1.32
C ILE A 63 6.92 0.41 -1.48
N GLU A 64 7.54 -0.37 -2.34
CA GLU A 64 8.97 -0.28 -2.54
C GLU A 64 9.33 0.73 -3.61
N ARG A 65 8.51 0.84 -4.65
CA ARG A 65 8.81 1.71 -5.77
C ARG A 65 7.54 2.05 -6.52
N LYS A 66 7.50 3.19 -7.16
CA LYS A 66 6.38 3.58 -7.99
C LYS A 66 6.85 3.67 -9.42
N PHE A 67 6.06 3.11 -10.34
CA PHE A 67 6.36 3.24 -11.75
C PHE A 67 5.99 4.64 -12.23
N LYS A 68 6.70 5.11 -13.23
CA LYS A 68 6.40 6.40 -13.81
C LYS A 68 5.48 6.27 -14.99
N THR A 69 4.55 5.35 -14.94
CA THR A 69 3.63 5.16 -16.03
C THR A 69 2.27 5.69 -15.63
N TRP A 70 1.32 5.50 -16.50
CA TRP A 70 -0.03 5.92 -16.21
C TRP A 70 -0.57 5.22 -15.00
N GLY A 71 -1.31 5.95 -14.21
CA GLY A 71 -1.97 5.39 -13.05
C GLY A 71 -1.01 5.17 -11.91
N ASN A 72 -1.52 4.63 -10.85
CA ASN A 72 -0.74 4.39 -9.65
C ASN A 72 -0.31 2.94 -9.61
N LYS A 73 0.81 2.66 -10.22
CA LYS A 73 1.35 1.32 -10.33
C LYS A 73 2.60 1.22 -9.48
N TYR A 74 2.64 0.23 -8.63
CA TYR A 74 3.67 0.13 -7.59
C TYR A 74 4.31 -1.22 -7.52
N VAL A 75 5.58 -1.25 -7.17
CA VAL A 75 6.26 -2.48 -6.79
C VAL A 75 6.09 -2.62 -5.28
N ILE A 76 5.59 -3.77 -4.86
CA ILE A 76 5.26 -4.03 -3.47
C ILE A 76 6.13 -5.18 -2.98
N LYS A 77 6.42 -5.18 -1.70
CA LYS A 77 7.09 -6.31 -1.09
C LYS A 77 6.47 -6.58 0.28
N PRO A 78 6.62 -7.79 0.82
CA PRO A 78 6.13 -8.05 2.18
C PRO A 78 6.92 -7.20 3.15
N TYR A 79 6.26 -6.77 4.21
CA TYR A 79 6.93 -5.99 5.23
C TYR A 79 7.98 -6.85 5.92
N GLU A 80 7.71 -8.13 6.08
CA GLU A 80 8.64 -9.06 6.66
C GLU A 80 8.67 -10.33 5.82
N GLY A 81 9.84 -10.90 5.65
CA GLY A 81 9.95 -12.18 4.96
C GLY A 81 9.96 -12.03 3.46
N GLU A 82 9.58 -13.10 2.81
CA GLU A 82 9.59 -13.18 1.36
C GLU A 82 8.20 -13.43 0.82
N TRP A 83 8.03 -13.25 -0.48
CA TRP A 83 6.73 -13.50 -1.09
C TRP A 83 6.36 -14.97 -1.00
N GLU A 84 5.11 -15.21 -0.65
CA GLU A 84 4.51 -16.52 -0.72
C GLU A 84 3.32 -16.43 -1.64
N TRP A 85 3.01 -17.53 -2.30
CA TRP A 85 1.96 -17.52 -3.30
C TRP A 85 0.63 -17.09 -2.72
N GLU A 86 0.34 -17.51 -1.51
CA GLU A 86 -0.91 -17.14 -0.86
C GLU A 86 -1.00 -15.63 -0.64
N SER A 87 0.13 -15.02 -0.30
CA SER A 87 0.14 -13.58 -0.08
C SER A 87 -0.12 -12.83 -1.37
N VAL A 88 0.45 -13.32 -2.47
CA VAL A 88 0.22 -12.68 -3.75
C VAL A 88 -1.25 -12.75 -4.13
N GLN A 89 -1.84 -13.93 -3.96
CA GLN A 89 -3.22 -14.12 -4.38
C GLN A 89 -4.21 -13.32 -3.56
N LYS A 90 -3.92 -13.10 -2.30
CA LYS A 90 -4.85 -12.37 -1.45
C LYS A 90 -4.94 -10.90 -1.84
N LEU A 91 -4.05 -10.41 -2.67
CA LEU A 91 -4.05 -9.00 -3.02
C LEU A 91 -4.98 -8.65 -4.17
N LYS A 92 -5.60 -9.64 -4.80
CA LYS A 92 -6.41 -9.36 -5.97
C LYS A 92 -7.64 -8.54 -5.61
N ASP A 93 -7.76 -7.39 -6.24
CA ASP A 93 -8.98 -6.58 -6.16
C ASP A 93 -9.49 -6.39 -4.75
N LYS A 94 -8.62 -6.08 -3.83
CA LYS A 94 -8.96 -5.96 -2.42
C LYS A 94 -8.93 -4.53 -1.92
N ALA A 95 -9.76 -4.28 -0.90
CA ALA A 95 -9.65 -3.04 -0.16
C ALA A 95 -8.45 -3.14 0.77
N ILE A 96 -7.70 -2.08 0.88
CA ILE A 96 -6.49 -2.06 1.68
C ILE A 96 -6.48 -0.83 2.57
N ILE A 97 -5.75 -0.93 3.67
CA ILE A 97 -5.67 0.13 4.66
C ILE A 97 -4.22 0.55 4.81
N PHE A 98 -3.95 1.83 4.68
CA PHE A 98 -2.63 2.39 4.87
C PHE A 98 -2.54 3.05 6.24
N ARG A 99 -1.36 3.02 6.84
CA ARG A 99 -1.13 3.65 8.13
C ARG A 99 -0.49 5.00 7.95
N SER A 100 -1.16 6.05 8.43
CA SER A 100 -0.66 7.38 8.26
C SER A 100 0.51 7.72 9.16
N GLY A 101 0.58 7.08 10.30
CA GLY A 101 1.71 7.33 11.17
C GLY A 101 3.02 7.03 10.47
N PHE A 102 3.00 6.03 9.63
CA PHE A 102 4.18 5.73 8.87
C PHE A 102 4.39 6.75 7.76
N LEU A 103 3.32 7.27 7.21
CA LEU A 103 3.43 8.27 6.16
C LEU A 103 4.04 9.55 6.67
N HIS A 104 3.81 9.86 7.93
CA HIS A 104 4.39 11.04 8.46
C HIS A 104 5.75 10.77 9.01
N GLY A 105 6.04 9.58 9.31
CA GLY A 105 7.25 9.13 9.70
C GLY A 105 8.04 10.15 10.31
N ASP A 106 8.96 10.36 10.50
CA ASP A 106 9.72 11.33 11.05
C ASP A 106 9.64 12.57 10.28
N GLY A 107 8.61 12.76 9.63
CA GLY A 107 8.49 13.93 8.87
C GLY A 107 9.20 13.85 7.57
N SER A 108 9.76 12.77 7.31
CA SER A 108 10.50 12.63 6.10
C SER A 108 9.62 12.38 4.92
N PHE A 109 8.40 12.19 5.13
CA PHE A 109 7.54 11.97 3.99
C PHE A 109 6.88 13.24 3.56
#